data_d818b302f691a207c1aaf304928e515b
#
_entry.id   d818b302f691a207c1aaf304928e515b
#
_cell.length_a   1.000
_cell.length_b   1.000
_cell.length_c   1.000
_cell.angle_alpha   90.00
_cell.angle_beta   90.00
_cell.angle_gamma   90.00
#
_symmetry.space_group_name_H-M   'P 1'
#
loop_
_entity.id
_entity.type
_entity.pdbx_description
1 polymer ?
#
loop_
_entity_poly.entity_id
_entity_poly.type
_entity_poly.pdbx_seq_one_letter_code
_entity_poly.pdbx_strand_id
1 'polypeptide(L)'
;MMTNCNNIPDNTHGFRAPSIALGFHTELLLFGIRETIFLNLAQEPHSIVLGSTGSGKTYALLSILHALSWRKEIWLFIADFKGIDFTELQGCPRYYQYMQVSQALITVYAQLQRRMKQARTKQKPMRPIVLVIDEWAAYLSCLEKSEAEQRKKQLSTILMLGRGVRIYCILSLQRGDAAYFERARDNIGHVLMLGSGLSKESLRMWCDSDEISQIVPYNCGRGKGYLKTG
;
A
#
# COMPACT_ATOMS: atom_id res chain seq x y z
N MET A 1 -7.04 -24.26 11.11
CA MET A 1 -5.96 -24.06 12.11
C MET A 1 -6.05 -22.63 12.60
N MET A 2 -6.38 -22.44 13.88
CA MET A 2 -6.45 -21.11 14.50
C MET A 2 -5.03 -20.61 14.72
N THR A 3 -4.61 -19.60 13.97
CA THR A 3 -3.36 -18.88 14.25
C THR A 3 -3.64 -17.77 15.25
N ASN A 4 -3.15 -18.00 16.43
CA ASN A 4 -3.16 -17.08 17.58
C ASN A 4 -2.30 -15.85 17.26
N CYS A 5 -2.91 -14.73 16.92
CA CYS A 5 -2.23 -13.46 16.66
C CYS A 5 -1.95 -12.67 17.95
N ASN A 6 -1.50 -13.34 18.98
CA ASN A 6 -1.13 -12.67 20.23
C ASN A 6 0.39 -12.70 20.46
N ASN A 7 0.94 -11.46 20.49
CA ASN A 7 2.15 -11.08 21.21
C ASN A 7 3.50 -11.66 20.76
N ILE A 8 4.08 -11.00 19.78
CA ILE A 8 5.54 -10.85 19.77
C ILE A 8 5.82 -9.52 20.49
N PRO A 9 6.44 -9.48 21.65
CA PRO A 9 6.85 -8.24 22.28
C PRO A 9 8.01 -7.65 21.47
N ASP A 10 7.73 -6.59 20.73
CA ASP A 10 8.77 -5.77 20.11
C ASP A 10 9.47 -4.97 21.23
N ASN A 11 10.58 -5.49 21.71
CA ASN A 11 11.40 -4.94 22.81
C ASN A 11 12.21 -3.70 22.37
N THR A 12 11.84 -3.05 21.28
CA THR A 12 12.37 -1.75 20.90
C THR A 12 11.46 -0.67 21.46
N HIS A 13 11.90 0.02 22.51
CA HIS A 13 11.32 1.29 22.96
C HIS A 13 11.27 2.28 21.79
N GLY A 14 10.21 2.25 21.00
CA GLY A 14 10.10 3.05 19.78
C GLY A 14 8.78 2.80 19.05
N PHE A 15 8.49 3.65 18.12
CA PHE A 15 7.28 3.66 17.30
C PHE A 15 6.97 2.28 16.68
N ARG A 16 5.74 1.80 16.83
CA ARG A 16 5.28 0.56 16.20
C ARG A 16 4.88 0.80 14.74
N ALA A 17 5.09 -0.19 13.88
CA ALA A 17 4.51 -0.17 12.55
C ALA A 17 2.98 -0.26 12.64
N PRO A 18 2.23 0.44 11.79
CA PRO A 18 0.78 0.49 11.90
C PRO A 18 0.11 -0.83 11.49
N SER A 19 -0.91 -1.22 12.25
CA SER A 19 -1.95 -2.17 11.84
C SER A 19 -3.22 -1.38 11.56
N ILE A 20 -3.82 -1.57 10.39
CA ILE A 20 -4.92 -0.78 9.87
C ILE A 20 -6.11 -1.70 9.62
N ALA A 21 -7.27 -1.41 10.23
CA ALA A 21 -8.49 -2.15 9.93
C ALA A 21 -8.95 -1.83 8.50
N LEU A 22 -9.10 -2.86 7.66
CA LEU A 22 -9.56 -2.71 6.27
C LEU A 22 -11.06 -2.94 6.13
N GLY A 23 -11.62 -3.87 6.90
CA GLY A 23 -12.99 -4.30 6.77
C GLY A 23 -13.26 -5.57 7.56
N PHE A 24 -14.28 -6.31 7.16
CA PHE A 24 -14.71 -7.52 7.83
C PHE A 24 -14.75 -8.70 6.86
N HIS A 25 -14.58 -9.91 7.39
CA HIS A 25 -14.79 -11.16 6.68
C HIS A 25 -16.25 -11.26 6.22
N THR A 26 -16.48 -11.27 4.90
CA THR A 26 -17.85 -11.23 4.35
C THR A 26 -18.66 -12.46 4.75
N GLU A 27 -18.06 -13.65 4.71
CA GLU A 27 -18.75 -14.90 5.08
C GLU A 27 -19.16 -14.91 6.54
N LEU A 28 -18.30 -14.47 7.44
CA LEU A 28 -18.61 -14.42 8.87
C LEU A 28 -19.65 -13.36 9.22
N LEU A 29 -19.69 -12.26 8.45
CA LEU A 29 -20.74 -11.25 8.60
C LEU A 29 -22.14 -11.81 8.32
N LEU A 30 -22.29 -12.78 7.41
CA LEU A 30 -23.58 -13.45 7.13
C LEU A 30 -24.11 -14.20 8.36
N PHE A 31 -23.23 -14.63 9.25
CA PHE A 31 -23.55 -15.27 10.53
C PHE A 31 -23.56 -14.29 11.72
N GLY A 32 -23.52 -12.98 11.46
CA GLY A 32 -23.48 -11.95 12.49
C GLY A 32 -22.13 -11.78 13.21
N ILE A 33 -21.10 -12.48 12.75
CA ILE A 33 -19.75 -12.43 13.34
C ILE A 33 -18.94 -11.32 12.65
N ARG A 34 -18.46 -10.34 13.42
CA ARG A 34 -17.60 -9.22 12.94
C ARG A 34 -16.15 -9.53 13.19
N GLU A 35 -15.53 -10.34 12.34
CA GLU A 35 -14.09 -10.53 12.34
C GLU A 35 -13.42 -9.47 11.46
N THR A 36 -12.58 -8.65 12.08
CA THR A 36 -11.89 -7.54 11.38
C THR A 36 -10.66 -8.05 10.66
N ILE A 37 -10.54 -7.68 9.39
CA ILE A 37 -9.36 -7.90 8.56
C ILE A 37 -8.43 -6.71 8.72
N PHE A 38 -7.15 -6.97 8.99
CA PHE A 38 -6.13 -5.95 9.20
C PHE A 38 -5.06 -5.96 8.12
N LEU A 39 -4.63 -4.77 7.74
CA LEU A 39 -3.39 -4.53 7.03
C LEU A 39 -2.29 -4.31 8.07
N ASN A 40 -1.40 -5.27 8.21
CA ASN A 40 -0.32 -5.21 9.21
C ASN A 40 1.02 -4.86 8.57
N LEU A 41 1.38 -3.57 8.56
CA LEU A 41 2.63 -3.10 7.95
C LEU A 41 3.90 -3.53 8.70
N ALA A 42 3.78 -4.13 9.89
CA ALA A 42 4.93 -4.73 10.57
C ALA A 42 5.34 -6.07 9.95
N GLN A 43 4.34 -6.86 9.58
CA GLN A 43 4.53 -8.18 8.96
C GLN A 43 4.81 -8.01 7.47
N GLU A 44 3.91 -7.32 6.77
CA GLU A 44 3.97 -7.06 5.34
C GLU A 44 4.10 -5.56 5.09
N PRO A 45 5.33 -5.07 4.83
CA PRO A 45 5.63 -3.63 4.84
C PRO A 45 5.03 -2.85 3.69
N HIS A 46 4.68 -3.52 2.60
CA HIS A 46 4.15 -2.88 1.41
C HIS A 46 2.86 -3.52 0.97
N SER A 47 1.96 -2.69 0.49
CA SER A 47 0.60 -3.10 0.13
C SER A 47 0.19 -2.49 -1.20
N ILE A 48 -0.66 -3.20 -1.92
CA ILE A 48 -1.27 -2.70 -3.14
C ILE A 48 -2.78 -2.85 -3.08
N VAL A 49 -3.49 -1.83 -3.56
CA VAL A 49 -4.94 -1.82 -3.74
C VAL A 49 -5.24 -1.84 -5.23
N LEU A 50 -5.75 -2.95 -5.71
CA LEU A 50 -6.11 -3.16 -7.11
C LEU A 50 -7.61 -3.09 -7.30
N GLY A 51 -8.06 -2.57 -8.42
CA GLY A 51 -9.47 -2.61 -8.79
C GLY A 51 -9.80 -1.64 -9.93
N SER A 52 -10.80 -1.98 -10.72
CA SER A 52 -11.30 -1.14 -11.79
C SER A 52 -11.96 0.15 -11.27
N THR A 53 -12.28 1.06 -12.16
CA THR A 53 -13.07 2.25 -11.82
C THR A 53 -14.40 1.82 -11.19
N GLY A 54 -14.79 2.46 -10.10
CA GLY A 54 -16.03 2.14 -9.38
C GLY A 54 -15.95 0.94 -8.42
N SER A 55 -14.83 0.22 -8.33
CA SER A 55 -14.65 -0.93 -7.42
C SER A 55 -14.63 -0.56 -5.92
N GLY A 56 -14.38 0.69 -5.58
CA GLY A 56 -14.27 1.17 -4.20
C GLY A 56 -12.84 1.48 -3.74
N LYS A 57 -11.83 1.51 -4.64
CA LYS A 57 -10.44 1.84 -4.30
C LYS A 57 -10.30 3.13 -3.50
N THR A 58 -10.90 4.22 -3.97
CA THR A 58 -10.85 5.52 -3.30
C THR A 58 -11.39 5.44 -1.87
N TYR A 59 -12.50 4.72 -1.65
CA TYR A 59 -13.03 4.52 -0.30
C TYR A 59 -12.11 3.68 0.59
N ALA A 60 -11.50 2.64 0.05
CA ALA A 60 -10.51 1.84 0.78
C ALA A 60 -9.30 2.69 1.17
N LEU A 61 -8.77 3.50 0.23
CA LEU A 61 -7.67 4.42 0.53
C LEU A 61 -8.05 5.48 1.56
N LEU A 62 -9.25 6.09 1.46
CA LEU A 62 -9.72 7.04 2.45
C LEU A 62 -9.84 6.42 3.84
N SER A 63 -10.33 5.19 3.95
CA SER A 63 -10.38 4.46 5.21
C SER A 63 -8.98 4.22 5.80
N ILE A 64 -8.03 3.83 4.95
CA ILE A 64 -6.63 3.64 5.34
C ILE A 64 -6.01 4.97 5.78
N LEU A 65 -6.20 6.04 5.00
CA LEU A 65 -5.68 7.38 5.31
C LEU A 65 -6.26 7.93 6.61
N HIS A 66 -7.57 7.74 6.82
CA HIS A 66 -8.23 8.10 8.07
C HIS A 66 -7.60 7.37 9.27
N ALA A 67 -7.43 6.05 9.20
CA ALA A 67 -6.82 5.27 10.27
C ALA A 67 -5.35 5.69 10.53
N LEU A 68 -4.59 6.07 9.51
CA LEU A 68 -3.22 6.54 9.62
C LEU A 68 -3.13 7.97 10.17
N SER A 69 -4.09 8.84 9.87
CA SER A 69 -4.08 10.26 10.29
C SER A 69 -4.15 10.45 11.80
N TRP A 70 -4.78 9.52 12.51
CA TRP A 70 -4.82 9.52 13.99
C TRP A 70 -3.51 9.12 14.67
N ARG A 71 -2.55 8.59 13.89
CA ARG A 71 -1.27 8.11 14.42
C ARG A 71 -0.20 9.21 14.32
N LYS A 72 -0.12 10.05 15.35
CA LYS A 72 0.81 11.19 15.40
C LYS A 72 2.29 10.78 15.29
N GLU A 73 2.60 9.52 15.60
CA GLU A 73 3.94 8.95 15.50
C GLU A 73 4.38 8.63 14.05
N ILE A 74 3.49 8.69 13.08
CA ILE A 74 3.77 8.37 11.68
C ILE A 74 3.99 9.64 10.85
N TRP A 75 4.93 9.61 9.94
CA TRP A 75 5.01 10.57 8.84
C TRP A 75 4.26 10.01 7.64
N LEU A 76 3.08 10.54 7.40
CA LEU A 76 2.24 10.17 6.29
C LEU A 76 2.52 11.09 5.10
N PHE A 77 2.92 10.50 3.96
CA PHE A 77 3.08 11.14 2.67
C PHE A 77 1.98 10.63 1.75
N ILE A 78 1.22 11.53 1.16
CA ILE A 78 0.08 11.20 0.30
C ILE A 78 0.33 11.82 -1.07
N ALA A 79 0.37 10.99 -2.08
CA ALA A 79 0.57 11.34 -3.47
C ALA A 79 -0.69 10.98 -4.27
N ASP A 80 -1.51 11.97 -4.53
CA ASP A 80 -2.79 11.87 -5.27
C ASP A 80 -2.59 12.36 -6.70
N PHE A 81 -2.41 11.43 -7.63
CA PHE A 81 -2.20 11.81 -9.02
C PHE A 81 -3.41 12.45 -9.67
N LYS A 82 -4.62 12.02 -9.34
CA LYS A 82 -5.83 12.66 -9.87
C LYS A 82 -6.06 14.05 -9.32
N GLY A 83 -5.73 14.28 -8.04
CA GLY A 83 -5.90 15.55 -7.35
C GLY A 83 -7.36 15.92 -7.06
N ILE A 84 -8.30 15.00 -7.22
CA ILE A 84 -9.74 15.23 -7.06
C ILE A 84 -10.41 14.31 -6.02
N ASP A 85 -9.78 13.19 -5.70
CA ASP A 85 -10.38 12.18 -4.81
C ASP A 85 -10.14 12.48 -3.31
N PHE A 86 -9.14 13.33 -2.99
CA PHE A 86 -8.76 13.68 -1.60
C PHE A 86 -8.69 15.20 -1.41
N THR A 87 -9.66 15.93 -1.93
CA THR A 87 -9.69 17.41 -1.91
C THR A 87 -9.68 17.99 -0.50
N GLU A 88 -10.20 17.27 0.49
CA GLU A 88 -10.18 17.68 1.90
C GLU A 88 -8.76 17.73 2.50
N LEU A 89 -7.79 17.11 1.82
CA LEU A 89 -6.38 17.12 2.23
C LEU A 89 -5.58 18.30 1.65
N GLN A 90 -6.20 19.15 0.87
CA GLN A 90 -5.54 20.33 0.32
C GLN A 90 -5.02 21.22 1.45
N GLY A 91 -3.75 21.65 1.33
CA GLY A 91 -3.07 22.42 2.37
C GLY A 91 -2.48 21.58 3.51
N CYS A 92 -2.74 20.27 3.57
CA CYS A 92 -2.10 19.41 4.56
C CYS A 92 -0.60 19.23 4.25
N PRO A 93 0.27 19.22 5.26
CA PRO A 93 1.68 18.90 5.08
C PRO A 93 1.86 17.50 4.48
N ARG A 94 2.73 17.38 3.47
CA ARG A 94 3.05 16.11 2.80
C ARG A 94 1.89 15.50 1.99
N TYR A 95 0.95 16.34 1.55
CA TYR A 95 -0.03 16.01 0.51
C TYR A 95 0.44 16.61 -0.82
N TYR A 96 0.51 15.77 -1.85
CA TYR A 96 1.08 16.09 -3.15
C TYR A 96 0.09 15.69 -4.24
N GLN A 97 -0.24 16.63 -5.10
CA GLN A 97 -1.23 16.44 -6.16
C GLN A 97 -0.59 16.39 -7.55
N TYR A 98 -1.19 15.64 -8.45
CA TYR A 98 -0.85 15.57 -9.85
C TYR A 98 0.67 15.34 -10.06
N MET A 99 1.37 16.19 -10.81
CA MET A 99 2.80 16.01 -11.08
C MET A 99 3.70 16.14 -9.82
N GLN A 100 3.17 16.67 -8.73
CA GLN A 100 3.89 16.70 -7.45
C GLN A 100 4.10 15.30 -6.82
N VAL A 101 3.47 14.25 -7.35
CA VAL A 101 3.75 12.84 -6.98
C VAL A 101 5.26 12.55 -7.08
N SER A 102 5.95 13.11 -8.09
CA SER A 102 7.43 13.06 -8.17
C SER A 102 8.09 13.54 -6.91
N GLN A 103 7.65 14.68 -6.37
CA GLN A 103 8.24 15.30 -5.18
C GLN A 103 8.05 14.44 -3.92
N ALA A 104 6.86 13.82 -3.76
CA ALA A 104 6.61 12.90 -2.67
C ALA A 104 7.59 11.71 -2.70
N LEU A 105 7.70 11.07 -3.87
CA LEU A 105 8.58 9.92 -4.06
C LEU A 105 10.06 10.27 -3.84
N ILE A 106 10.54 11.37 -4.43
CA ILE A 106 11.92 11.86 -4.27
C ILE A 106 12.22 12.13 -2.79
N THR A 107 11.29 12.77 -2.07
CA THR A 107 11.45 13.08 -0.65
C THR A 107 11.56 11.81 0.18
N VAL A 108 10.69 10.83 -0.04
CA VAL A 108 10.73 9.56 0.69
C VAL A 108 11.97 8.74 0.31
N TYR A 109 12.39 8.76 -0.95
CA TYR A 109 13.63 8.12 -1.40
C TYR A 109 14.86 8.75 -0.74
N ALA A 110 14.91 10.06 -0.63
CA ALA A 110 15.99 10.76 0.10
C ALA A 110 16.00 10.38 1.60
N GLN A 111 14.80 10.22 2.21
CA GLN A 111 14.68 9.69 3.58
C GLN A 111 15.20 8.26 3.69
N LEU A 112 14.92 7.39 2.72
CA LEU A 112 15.48 6.04 2.67
C LEU A 112 17.01 6.08 2.70
N GLN A 113 17.62 6.84 1.79
CA GLN A 113 19.08 6.95 1.69
C GLN A 113 19.71 7.48 3.00
N ARG A 114 19.10 8.53 3.58
CA ARG A 114 19.53 9.08 4.87
C ARG A 114 19.46 8.03 5.99
N ARG A 115 18.35 7.33 6.10
CA ARG A 115 18.10 6.31 7.14
C ARG A 115 19.01 5.11 6.99
N MET A 116 19.30 4.67 5.77
CA MET A 116 20.27 3.61 5.50
C MET A 116 21.68 3.98 6.00
N LYS A 117 22.10 5.24 5.84
CA LYS A 117 23.36 5.73 6.43
C LYS A 117 23.31 5.73 7.97
N GLN A 118 22.21 6.19 8.56
CA GLN A 118 22.02 6.22 10.02
C GLN A 118 21.96 4.83 10.64
N ALA A 119 21.32 3.85 9.99
CA ALA A 119 21.24 2.49 10.49
C ALA A 119 22.59 1.82 10.69
N ARG A 120 23.60 2.20 9.89
CA ARG A 120 24.98 1.71 10.04
C ARG A 120 25.67 2.20 11.31
N THR A 121 25.18 3.27 11.94
CA THR A 121 25.77 3.91 13.12
C THR A 121 25.02 3.63 14.42
N LYS A 122 24.13 2.63 14.45
CA LYS A 122 23.30 2.22 15.62
C LYS A 122 22.54 3.39 16.27
N GLN A 123 22.06 4.34 15.48
CA GLN A 123 21.31 5.49 16.01
C GLN A 123 19.83 5.15 16.32
N LYS A 124 19.20 6.04 17.09
CA LYS A 124 17.85 5.99 17.70
C LYS A 124 16.72 5.40 16.81
N PRO A 125 15.66 4.85 17.41
CA PRO A 125 14.52 4.32 16.68
C PRO A 125 13.93 5.37 15.74
N MET A 126 13.70 4.96 14.48
CA MET A 126 13.24 5.86 13.42
C MET A 126 11.71 5.92 13.44
N ARG A 127 11.16 7.13 13.35
CA ARG A 127 9.73 7.36 13.17
C ARG A 127 9.25 6.69 11.87
N PRO A 128 8.16 5.89 11.87
CA PRO A 128 7.65 5.29 10.65
C PRO A 128 7.29 6.32 9.58
N ILE A 129 7.57 6.01 8.32
CA ILE A 129 7.07 6.74 7.15
C ILE A 129 6.10 5.82 6.43
N VAL A 130 4.92 6.32 6.10
CA VAL A 130 4.00 5.64 5.19
C VAL A 130 3.81 6.53 3.95
N LEU A 131 4.15 6.00 2.79
CA LEU A 131 3.94 6.62 1.49
C LEU A 131 2.72 5.97 0.83
N VAL A 132 1.68 6.75 0.62
CA VAL A 132 0.49 6.33 -0.12
C VAL A 132 0.54 6.97 -1.50
N ILE A 133 0.49 6.18 -2.56
CA ILE A 133 0.45 6.68 -3.94
C ILE A 133 -0.83 6.17 -4.59
N ASP A 134 -1.70 7.08 -4.97
CA ASP A 134 -2.87 6.76 -5.78
C ASP A 134 -2.56 6.87 -7.28
N GLU A 135 -3.10 5.93 -8.06
CA GLU A 135 -3.01 5.83 -9.52
C GLU A 135 -1.55 5.85 -10.04
N TRP A 136 -0.67 5.05 -9.42
CA TRP A 136 0.74 4.95 -9.80
C TRP A 136 0.97 4.70 -11.28
N ALA A 137 0.18 3.81 -11.91
CA ALA A 137 0.31 3.50 -13.32
C ALA A 137 -0.05 4.70 -14.22
N ALA A 138 -1.13 5.42 -13.88
CA ALA A 138 -1.54 6.61 -14.61
C ALA A 138 -0.50 7.72 -14.52
N TYR A 139 0.07 7.93 -13.32
CA TYR A 139 1.17 8.88 -13.14
C TYR A 139 2.37 8.54 -14.04
N LEU A 140 2.81 7.28 -14.05
CA LEU A 140 3.95 6.87 -14.90
C LEU A 140 3.69 7.09 -16.39
N SER A 141 2.46 6.90 -16.84
CA SER A 141 2.10 7.07 -18.26
C SER A 141 2.14 8.53 -18.72
N CYS A 142 2.14 9.50 -17.80
CA CYS A 142 2.23 10.92 -18.09
C CYS A 142 3.67 11.46 -18.09
N LEU A 143 4.66 10.60 -17.74
CA LEU A 143 6.06 10.98 -17.71
C LEU A 143 6.78 10.63 -19.02
N GLU A 144 7.83 11.36 -19.32
CA GLU A 144 8.80 10.94 -20.32
C GLU A 144 9.44 9.59 -19.92
N LYS A 145 9.77 8.75 -20.91
CA LYS A 145 10.25 7.39 -20.67
C LYS A 145 11.42 7.31 -19.68
N SER A 146 12.38 8.20 -19.83
CA SER A 146 13.57 8.26 -18.94
C SER A 146 13.20 8.61 -17.50
N GLU A 147 12.26 9.54 -17.33
CA GLU A 147 11.79 9.92 -16.01
C GLU A 147 10.95 8.79 -15.39
N ALA A 148 10.05 8.18 -16.13
CA ALA A 148 9.25 7.04 -15.68
C ALA A 148 10.15 5.89 -15.17
N GLU A 149 11.20 5.54 -15.90
CA GLU A 149 12.18 4.52 -15.47
C GLU A 149 12.90 4.92 -14.18
N GLN A 150 13.28 6.19 -14.06
CA GLN A 150 13.90 6.69 -12.84
C GLN A 150 12.95 6.59 -11.62
N ARG A 151 11.67 6.95 -11.79
CA ARG A 151 10.66 6.87 -10.71
C ARG A 151 10.38 5.41 -10.34
N LYS A 152 10.26 4.51 -11.31
CA LYS A 152 10.13 3.07 -11.06
C LYS A 152 11.31 2.54 -10.23
N LYS A 153 12.54 2.87 -10.60
CA LYS A 153 13.74 2.47 -9.87
C LYS A 153 13.77 3.00 -8.43
N GLN A 154 13.34 4.25 -8.21
CA GLN A 154 13.24 4.83 -6.86
C GLN A 154 12.21 4.08 -6.02
N LEU A 155 11.00 3.84 -6.56
CA LEU A 155 9.97 3.07 -5.86
C LEU A 155 10.44 1.63 -5.58
N SER A 156 11.00 0.94 -6.58
CA SER A 156 11.55 -0.41 -6.44
C SER A 156 12.58 -0.48 -5.31
N THR A 157 13.48 0.50 -5.21
CA THR A 157 14.47 0.57 -4.12
C THR A 157 13.79 0.76 -2.75
N ILE A 158 12.74 1.57 -2.67
CA ILE A 158 11.97 1.76 -1.42
C ILE A 158 11.28 0.45 -1.03
N LEU A 159 10.67 -0.26 -1.97
CA LEU A 159 10.01 -1.54 -1.72
C LEU A 159 10.99 -2.61 -1.24
N MET A 160 12.21 -2.66 -1.80
CA MET A 160 13.22 -3.65 -1.41
C MET A 160 13.87 -3.36 -0.04
N LEU A 161 14.09 -2.10 0.31
CA LEU A 161 14.92 -1.72 1.45
C LEU A 161 14.14 -1.01 2.57
N GLY A 162 12.93 -0.54 2.31
CA GLY A 162 12.17 0.32 3.20
C GLY A 162 11.85 -0.31 4.54
N ARG A 163 11.53 -1.62 4.58
CA ARG A 163 11.21 -2.34 5.81
C ARG A 163 12.30 -2.15 6.88
N GLY A 164 13.57 -2.30 6.51
CA GLY A 164 14.70 -2.20 7.43
C GLY A 164 14.89 -0.83 8.07
N VAL A 165 14.29 0.22 7.48
CA VAL A 165 14.40 1.60 7.96
C VAL A 165 13.03 2.25 8.22
N ARG A 166 11.99 1.41 8.39
CA ARG A 166 10.62 1.80 8.73
C ARG A 166 9.96 2.73 7.70
N ILE A 167 10.12 2.41 6.43
CA ILE A 167 9.42 3.04 5.32
C ILE A 167 8.49 2.02 4.69
N TYR A 168 7.22 2.34 4.62
CA TYR A 168 6.13 1.50 4.16
C TYR A 168 5.43 2.17 2.98
N CYS A 169 4.98 1.37 2.00
CA CYS A 169 4.26 1.88 0.84
C CYS A 169 2.88 1.25 0.73
N ILE A 170 1.89 2.07 0.36
CA ILE A 170 0.56 1.63 -0.02
C ILE A 170 0.29 2.22 -1.39
N LEU A 171 0.13 1.38 -2.40
CA LEU A 171 -0.02 1.77 -3.79
C LEU A 171 -1.41 1.45 -4.28
N SER A 172 -1.99 2.31 -5.10
CA SER A 172 -3.27 2.04 -5.76
C SER A 172 -3.08 2.01 -7.27
N LEU A 173 -3.66 1.00 -7.91
CA LEU A 173 -3.64 0.83 -9.36
C LEU A 173 -4.98 0.28 -9.88
N GLN A 174 -5.31 0.63 -11.10
CA GLN A 174 -6.44 0.02 -11.81
C GLN A 174 -6.07 -1.34 -12.39
N ARG A 175 -4.82 -1.51 -12.84
CA ARG A 175 -4.27 -2.75 -13.36
C ARG A 175 -2.94 -3.04 -12.66
N GLY A 176 -2.78 -4.27 -12.20
CA GLY A 176 -1.52 -4.74 -11.66
C GLY A 176 -0.64 -5.25 -12.80
N ASP A 177 0.33 -4.45 -13.26
CA ASP A 177 1.29 -4.86 -14.27
C ASP A 177 2.70 -4.92 -13.64
N ALA A 178 3.44 -5.99 -13.94
CA ALA A 178 4.82 -6.19 -13.47
C ALA A 178 5.74 -5.03 -13.86
N ALA A 179 5.51 -4.43 -15.01
CA ALA A 179 6.28 -3.31 -15.55
C ALA A 179 6.33 -2.08 -14.65
N TYR A 180 5.41 -1.97 -13.67
CA TYR A 180 5.36 -0.82 -12.74
C TYR A 180 6.28 -0.98 -11.53
N PHE A 181 6.79 -2.17 -11.25
CA PHE A 181 7.50 -2.51 -10.01
C PHE A 181 8.92 -3.06 -10.24
N GLU A 182 9.33 -3.26 -11.49
CA GLU A 182 10.58 -3.95 -11.83
C GLU A 182 10.68 -5.32 -11.09
N ARG A 183 11.74 -5.51 -10.31
CA ARG A 183 11.98 -6.73 -9.53
C ARG A 183 11.45 -6.65 -8.09
N ALA A 184 10.84 -5.53 -7.70
CA ALA A 184 10.43 -5.31 -6.31
C ALA A 184 9.01 -5.82 -5.98
N ARG A 185 8.29 -6.39 -6.95
CA ARG A 185 6.94 -6.93 -6.76
C ARG A 185 6.85 -7.89 -5.56
N ASP A 186 7.83 -8.77 -5.43
CA ASP A 186 7.83 -9.81 -4.39
C ASP A 186 8.00 -9.25 -2.97
N ASN A 187 8.25 -7.95 -2.83
CA ASN A 187 8.25 -7.25 -1.52
C ASN A 187 6.89 -6.67 -1.14
N ILE A 188 5.88 -6.85 -1.98
CA ILE A 188 4.50 -6.42 -1.71
C ILE A 188 3.75 -7.62 -1.15
N GLY A 189 3.57 -7.64 0.17
CA GLY A 189 2.98 -8.79 0.86
C GLY A 189 1.46 -8.69 1.03
N HIS A 190 0.86 -7.49 0.96
CA HIS A 190 -0.60 -7.35 0.96
C HIS A 190 -1.10 -6.93 -0.43
N VAL A 191 -2.01 -7.72 -0.99
CA VAL A 191 -2.68 -7.41 -2.26
C VAL A 191 -4.19 -7.38 -2.02
N LEU A 192 -4.76 -6.18 -1.91
CA LEU A 192 -6.20 -5.98 -1.79
C LEU A 192 -6.80 -5.82 -3.20
N MET A 193 -7.57 -6.78 -3.63
CA MET A 193 -8.24 -6.83 -4.93
C MET A 193 -9.71 -6.50 -4.76
N LEU A 194 -10.17 -5.34 -5.27
CA LEU A 194 -11.53 -4.83 -5.08
C LEU A 194 -12.39 -4.96 -6.34
N GLY A 195 -13.63 -5.38 -6.15
CA GLY A 195 -14.64 -5.51 -7.19
C GLY A 195 -14.40 -6.70 -8.11
N SER A 196 -15.20 -6.80 -9.18
CA SER A 196 -15.20 -7.90 -10.14
C SER A 196 -14.48 -7.62 -11.46
N GLY A 197 -13.95 -6.40 -11.63
CA GLY A 197 -13.43 -5.92 -12.92
C GLY A 197 -11.91 -6.11 -13.12
N LEU A 198 -11.26 -6.99 -12.35
CA LEU A 198 -9.84 -7.27 -12.53
C LEU A 198 -9.60 -8.13 -13.76
N SER A 199 -8.64 -7.74 -14.59
CA SER A 199 -8.25 -8.54 -15.75
C SER A 199 -7.57 -9.85 -15.32
N LYS A 200 -7.68 -10.88 -16.16
CA LYS A 200 -6.98 -12.16 -15.91
C LYS A 200 -5.47 -11.98 -15.79
N GLU A 201 -4.90 -11.04 -16.55
CA GLU A 201 -3.48 -10.70 -16.49
C GLU A 201 -3.11 -10.13 -15.12
N SER A 202 -3.94 -9.18 -14.60
CA SER A 202 -3.73 -8.64 -13.25
C SER A 202 -3.84 -9.70 -12.17
N LEU A 203 -4.77 -10.64 -12.29
CA LEU A 203 -4.89 -11.75 -11.34
C LEU A 203 -3.67 -12.68 -11.40
N ARG A 204 -3.25 -13.10 -12.61
CA ARG A 204 -2.07 -13.98 -12.79
C ARG A 204 -0.76 -13.37 -12.28
N MET A 205 -0.70 -12.06 -12.19
CA MET A 205 0.46 -11.39 -11.64
C MET A 205 0.59 -11.56 -10.12
N TRP A 206 -0.54 -11.64 -9.42
CA TRP A 206 -0.58 -11.61 -7.96
C TRP A 206 -1.04 -12.92 -7.33
N CYS A 207 -1.70 -13.77 -8.10
CA CYS A 207 -2.32 -15.01 -7.64
C CYS A 207 -1.84 -16.19 -8.47
N ASP A 208 -1.73 -17.35 -7.85
CA ASP A 208 -1.52 -18.60 -8.56
C ASP A 208 -2.85 -19.13 -9.19
N SER A 209 -2.77 -20.25 -9.88
CA SER A 209 -3.91 -20.81 -10.60
C SER A 209 -5.04 -21.24 -9.67
N ASP A 210 -4.73 -21.75 -8.49
CA ASP A 210 -5.70 -22.23 -7.52
C ASP A 210 -6.41 -21.05 -6.85
N GLU A 211 -5.67 -20.01 -6.46
CA GLU A 211 -6.21 -18.75 -5.95
C GLU A 211 -7.12 -18.07 -6.97
N ILE A 212 -6.72 -18.02 -8.24
CA ILE A 212 -7.54 -17.45 -9.33
C ILE A 212 -8.85 -18.22 -9.48
N SER A 213 -8.83 -19.55 -9.38
CA SER A 213 -10.04 -20.39 -9.50
C SER A 213 -11.06 -20.09 -8.39
N GLN A 214 -10.60 -19.67 -7.21
CA GLN A 214 -11.45 -19.26 -6.09
C GLN A 214 -11.99 -17.83 -6.26
N ILE A 215 -11.22 -16.92 -6.87
CA ILE A 215 -11.61 -15.52 -7.06
C ILE A 215 -12.60 -15.33 -8.21
N VAL A 216 -12.34 -15.95 -9.36
CA VAL A 216 -13.09 -15.73 -10.61
C VAL A 216 -14.60 -16.03 -10.53
N PRO A 217 -15.07 -17.05 -9.78
CA PRO A 217 -16.51 -17.33 -9.71
C PRO A 217 -17.34 -16.27 -8.97
N TYR A 218 -16.69 -15.44 -8.17
CA TYR A 218 -17.39 -14.48 -7.31
C TYR A 218 -17.42 -13.09 -7.91
N ASN A 219 -18.63 -12.64 -8.24
CA ASN A 219 -18.86 -11.26 -8.62
C ASN A 219 -18.88 -10.38 -7.35
N CYS A 220 -17.74 -9.85 -6.97
CA CYS A 220 -17.65 -8.93 -5.85
C CYS A 220 -18.25 -7.58 -6.22
N GLY A 221 -19.30 -7.15 -5.52
CA GLY A 221 -19.84 -5.80 -5.62
C GLY A 221 -18.84 -4.72 -5.15
N ARG A 222 -19.22 -3.46 -5.29
CA ARG A 222 -18.43 -2.31 -4.83
C ARG A 222 -18.06 -2.43 -3.35
N GLY A 223 -16.79 -2.18 -3.02
CA GLY A 223 -16.29 -2.26 -1.64
C GLY A 223 -16.11 -3.68 -1.09
N LYS A 224 -16.31 -4.70 -1.92
CA LYS A 224 -15.99 -6.09 -1.62
C LYS A 224 -14.78 -6.53 -2.44
N GLY A 225 -14.04 -7.50 -1.95
CA GLY A 225 -12.85 -7.99 -2.65
C GLY A 225 -12.14 -9.09 -1.88
N TYR A 226 -10.92 -9.34 -2.31
CA TYR A 226 -10.03 -10.34 -1.73
C TYR A 226 -8.78 -9.67 -1.19
N LEU A 227 -8.32 -10.13 -0.05
CA LEU A 227 -7.01 -9.76 0.49
C LEU A 227 -6.11 -11.00 0.43
N LYS A 228 -5.07 -10.93 -0.40
CA LYS A 228 -3.94 -11.86 -0.34
C LYS A 228 -2.91 -11.32 0.62
N THR A 229 -2.43 -12.18 1.50
CA THR A 229 -1.28 -11.95 2.39
C THR A 229 -0.17 -12.91 1.98
N GLY A 230 1.07 -12.41 1.96
CA GLY A 230 2.27 -13.21 1.62
C GLY A 230 2.61 -14.25 2.67
#